data_db317d153418487097600f9d26fa558c
#
_entry.id   db317d153418487097600f9d26fa558c
#
_cell.length_a   1.000
_cell.length_b   1.000
_cell.length_c   1.000
_cell.angle_alpha   90.00
_cell.angle_beta   90.00
_cell.angle_gamma   90.00
#
_symmetry.space_group_name_H-M   'P 1'
#
loop_
_entity.id
_entity.type
_entity.pdbx_description
1 polymer ?
#
loop_
_entity_poly.entity_id
_entity_poly.type
_entity_poly.pdbx_seq_one_letter_code
_entity_poly.pdbx_strand_id
1 'polypeptide(L)'
;MKRLKWGRLTILLVVILGICWFFFQGVQKSETNVDTQPLQVAELPKTGLSEKVVPPKYIPPEIDAKAAIIIDASNGEVIYQNNENEAVAPASMSKMMTAYLVLESIHNGKVHWEDPVKISAKSAQTEGAKIPMQANDTLTVKDLYHALMIESANNSAVALAEHVAKTEKNFVQLMNEKAKQLEMSDKAKFANASGLQEPDGSETKMTAADVAKLAYHLIKDYPEILEVTHLRQSQLAFNNVNVTSTNEMLNKNNKALYIEGIDGLKTGFTDSAGYCFTGTAKQGDNRVITVVMGTKSKTKRFTETNKLMSYAFQLLN
;
A
#
# COMPACT_ATOMS: atom_id res chain seq x y z
N MET A 1 16.23 73.63 6.86
CA MET A 1 14.80 73.36 6.53
C MET A 1 14.68 73.25 4.98
N LYS A 2 14.56 72.06 4.42
CA LYS A 2 14.40 71.85 2.95
C LYS A 2 12.93 71.89 2.60
N ARG A 3 12.50 72.88 1.82
CA ARG A 3 11.13 72.96 1.29
C ARG A 3 10.89 71.82 0.31
N LEU A 4 9.97 70.93 0.65
CA LEU A 4 9.49 69.83 -0.21
C LEU A 4 8.67 70.49 -1.36
N LYS A 5 9.07 70.20 -2.62
CA LYS A 5 8.37 70.74 -3.81
C LYS A 5 7.07 69.95 -4.06
N TRP A 6 5.96 70.49 -3.59
CA TRP A 6 4.60 69.92 -3.69
C TRP A 6 4.12 69.72 -5.14
N GLY A 7 4.69 70.41 -6.10
CA GLY A 7 4.31 70.30 -7.51
C GLY A 7 4.60 68.96 -8.20
N ARG A 8 5.56 68.15 -7.69
CA ARG A 8 5.84 66.83 -8.25
C ARG A 8 4.92 65.70 -7.71
N LEU A 9 4.34 65.91 -6.55
CA LEU A 9 3.44 64.93 -5.95
C LEU A 9 2.04 64.95 -6.59
N THR A 10 1.57 66.17 -6.98
CA THR A 10 0.28 66.33 -7.66
C THR A 10 0.28 65.77 -9.09
N ILE A 11 1.40 65.86 -9.82
CA ILE A 11 1.51 65.32 -11.17
C ILE A 11 1.53 63.77 -11.11
N LEU A 12 2.17 63.16 -10.11
CA LEU A 12 2.22 61.71 -9.96
C LEU A 12 0.81 61.13 -9.59
N LEU A 13 0.04 61.83 -8.77
CA LEU A 13 -1.33 61.42 -8.40
C LEU A 13 -2.30 61.48 -9.61
N VAL A 14 -2.18 62.49 -10.47
CA VAL A 14 -3.04 62.63 -11.66
C VAL A 14 -2.70 61.55 -12.72
N VAL A 15 -1.44 61.18 -12.83
CA VAL A 15 -1.00 60.09 -13.76
C VAL A 15 -1.50 58.73 -13.26
N ILE A 16 -1.44 58.44 -11.93
CA ILE A 16 -1.93 57.18 -11.35
C ILE A 16 -3.46 57.07 -11.48
N LEU A 17 -4.19 58.14 -11.25
CA LEU A 17 -5.66 58.19 -11.40
C LEU A 17 -6.07 58.04 -12.87
N GLY A 18 -5.33 58.60 -13.81
CA GLY A 18 -5.55 58.46 -15.24
C GLY A 18 -5.33 57.01 -15.73
N ILE A 19 -4.28 56.34 -15.25
CA ILE A 19 -4.02 54.92 -15.58
C ILE A 19 -5.10 53.99 -14.99
N CYS A 20 -5.55 54.23 -13.76
CA CYS A 20 -6.65 53.47 -13.16
C CYS A 20 -7.98 53.66 -13.91
N TRP A 21 -8.25 54.88 -14.41
CA TRP A 21 -9.48 55.17 -15.16
C TRP A 21 -9.44 54.52 -16.55
N PHE A 22 -8.26 54.44 -17.21
CA PHE A 22 -8.09 53.80 -18.49
C PHE A 22 -8.24 52.26 -18.41
N PHE A 23 -7.74 51.65 -17.30
CA PHE A 23 -7.98 50.23 -17.02
C PHE A 23 -9.44 49.93 -16.67
N PHE A 24 -10.14 50.85 -16.00
CA PHE A 24 -11.56 50.66 -15.66
C PHE A 24 -12.50 50.82 -16.86
N GLN A 25 -12.15 51.57 -17.88
CA GLN A 25 -12.94 51.67 -19.11
C GLN A 25 -12.67 50.51 -20.09
N GLY A 26 -11.52 49.83 -19.99
CA GLY A 26 -11.17 48.64 -20.82
C GLY A 26 -11.95 47.37 -20.44
N VAL A 27 -12.59 47.36 -19.26
CA VAL A 27 -13.31 46.17 -18.74
C VAL A 27 -14.82 46.16 -19.09
N GLN A 28 -15.35 47.26 -19.64
CA GLN A 28 -16.79 47.40 -19.90
C GLN A 28 -17.22 47.37 -21.38
N LYS A 29 -16.51 46.65 -22.26
CA LYS A 29 -17.04 46.35 -23.60
C LYS A 29 -16.52 45.03 -24.13
N SER A 30 -17.08 43.94 -23.63
CA SER A 30 -17.18 42.66 -24.35
C SER A 30 -18.26 41.82 -23.68
N GLU A 31 -19.51 42.22 -23.84
CA GLU A 31 -20.61 41.29 -23.75
C GLU A 31 -20.66 40.49 -25.07
N THR A 32 -19.85 39.47 -25.16
CA THR A 32 -20.10 38.35 -26.05
C THR A 32 -21.02 37.39 -25.31
N ASN A 33 -22.22 37.17 -25.83
CA ASN A 33 -23.11 36.09 -25.47
C ASN A 33 -22.30 34.79 -25.48
N VAL A 34 -21.83 34.36 -24.33
CA VAL A 34 -21.36 33.00 -24.11
C VAL A 34 -22.58 32.20 -23.72
N ASP A 35 -23.05 31.41 -24.68
CA ASP A 35 -24.01 30.35 -24.49
C ASP A 35 -23.55 29.54 -23.29
N THR A 36 -24.18 29.71 -22.12
CA THR A 36 -23.88 28.98 -20.88
C THR A 36 -24.51 27.60 -20.98
N GLN A 37 -23.93 26.75 -21.84
CA GLN A 37 -24.00 25.33 -21.54
C GLN A 37 -23.19 25.13 -20.24
N PRO A 38 -23.78 24.46 -19.22
CA PRO A 38 -23.01 24.13 -18.04
C PRO A 38 -21.80 23.32 -18.50
N LEU A 39 -20.58 23.82 -18.21
CA LEU A 39 -19.37 23.03 -18.30
C LEU A 39 -19.68 21.73 -17.55
N GLN A 40 -19.84 20.64 -18.32
CA GLN A 40 -19.69 19.32 -17.77
C GLN A 40 -18.27 19.33 -17.19
N VAL A 41 -18.17 19.51 -15.87
CA VAL A 41 -16.97 19.18 -15.12
C VAL A 41 -16.75 17.72 -15.48
N ALA A 42 -15.75 17.46 -16.32
CA ALA A 42 -15.28 16.11 -16.52
C ALA A 42 -14.94 15.63 -15.09
N GLU A 43 -15.78 14.74 -14.56
CA GLU A 43 -15.47 14.06 -13.32
C GLU A 43 -14.09 13.46 -13.53
N LEU A 44 -13.11 13.97 -12.79
CA LEU A 44 -11.82 13.29 -12.66
C LEU A 44 -12.16 11.84 -12.33
N PRO A 45 -11.52 10.86 -12.98
CA PRO A 45 -11.79 9.46 -12.69
C PRO A 45 -11.67 9.28 -11.18
N LYS A 46 -12.79 8.95 -10.54
CA LYS A 46 -12.82 8.59 -9.13
C LYS A 46 -11.82 7.44 -9.01
N THR A 47 -10.67 7.69 -8.40
CA THR A 47 -9.66 6.68 -8.06
C THR A 47 -10.18 5.75 -6.95
N GLY A 48 -11.48 5.59 -6.87
CA GLY A 48 -12.17 4.57 -6.12
C GLY A 48 -12.19 3.28 -6.93
N LEU A 49 -12.03 2.14 -6.25
CA LEU A 49 -12.30 0.83 -6.83
C LEU A 49 -13.72 0.84 -7.44
N SER A 50 -13.85 0.66 -8.74
CA SER A 50 -15.15 0.57 -9.41
C SER A 50 -15.65 -0.88 -9.38
N GLU A 51 -16.97 -1.08 -9.30
CA GLU A 51 -17.55 -2.42 -9.25
C GLU A 51 -17.78 -2.97 -10.66
N LYS A 52 -17.30 -4.19 -10.93
CA LYS A 52 -17.50 -4.88 -12.22
C LYS A 52 -18.91 -5.49 -12.30
N VAL A 53 -19.63 -5.21 -13.39
CA VAL A 53 -20.90 -5.87 -13.66
C VAL A 53 -20.66 -7.33 -14.02
N VAL A 54 -20.98 -8.26 -13.11
CA VAL A 54 -20.81 -9.71 -13.31
C VAL A 54 -22.01 -10.27 -14.08
N PRO A 55 -21.79 -11.03 -15.18
CA PRO A 55 -22.87 -11.70 -15.86
C PRO A 55 -23.60 -12.71 -14.96
N PRO A 56 -24.93 -12.86 -15.06
CA PRO A 56 -25.72 -13.73 -14.16
C PRO A 56 -25.37 -15.24 -14.26
N LYS A 57 -24.48 -15.62 -15.15
CA LYS A 57 -24.02 -17.03 -15.34
C LYS A 57 -23.13 -17.53 -14.19
N TYR A 58 -22.49 -16.62 -13.44
CA TYR A 58 -21.51 -17.02 -12.43
C TYR A 58 -22.00 -16.61 -11.03
N ILE A 59 -22.19 -17.62 -10.18
CA ILE A 59 -22.59 -17.40 -8.77
C ILE A 59 -21.34 -17.07 -7.97
N PRO A 60 -21.29 -15.91 -7.28
CA PRO A 60 -20.18 -15.57 -6.40
C PRO A 60 -20.00 -16.61 -5.29
N PRO A 61 -18.76 -16.99 -4.94
CA PRO A 61 -18.52 -17.94 -3.87
C PRO A 61 -18.91 -17.38 -2.50
N GLU A 62 -19.44 -18.23 -1.62
CA GLU A 62 -19.55 -17.92 -0.20
C GLU A 62 -18.17 -18.02 0.45
N ILE A 63 -17.75 -16.95 1.15
CA ILE A 63 -16.42 -16.80 1.75
C ILE A 63 -16.55 -16.74 3.28
N ASP A 64 -15.94 -17.72 3.97
CA ASP A 64 -15.89 -17.78 5.44
C ASP A 64 -14.68 -16.98 5.96
N ALA A 65 -14.82 -15.66 5.95
CA ALA A 65 -13.87 -14.68 6.46
C ALA A 65 -14.62 -13.47 7.04
N LYS A 66 -13.96 -12.68 7.90
CA LYS A 66 -14.54 -11.43 8.42
C LYS A 66 -14.74 -10.41 7.30
N ALA A 67 -13.74 -10.28 6.43
CA ALA A 67 -13.79 -9.41 5.26
C ALA A 67 -13.01 -10.03 4.11
N ALA A 68 -13.46 -9.79 2.86
CA ALA A 68 -12.78 -10.25 1.68
C ALA A 68 -13.06 -9.33 0.48
N ILE A 69 -12.08 -9.24 -0.42
CA ILE A 69 -12.22 -8.53 -1.69
C ILE A 69 -11.30 -9.18 -2.73
N ILE A 70 -11.70 -9.16 -3.99
CA ILE A 70 -10.82 -9.42 -5.13
C ILE A 70 -11.00 -8.33 -6.18
N ILE A 71 -9.89 -7.87 -6.73
CA ILE A 71 -9.83 -6.84 -7.76
C ILE A 71 -9.06 -7.34 -8.98
N ASP A 72 -9.40 -6.80 -10.13
CA ASP A 72 -8.58 -6.85 -11.34
C ASP A 72 -7.38 -5.93 -11.16
N ALA A 73 -6.16 -6.47 -11.22
CA ALA A 73 -4.95 -5.70 -11.01
C ALA A 73 -4.56 -4.81 -12.21
N SER A 74 -5.24 -4.92 -13.34
CA SER A 74 -4.99 -4.06 -14.51
C SER A 74 -5.60 -2.67 -14.37
N ASN A 75 -6.75 -2.58 -13.69
CA ASN A 75 -7.54 -1.35 -13.60
C ASN A 75 -8.06 -1.03 -12.19
N GLY A 76 -7.89 -1.95 -11.21
CA GLY A 76 -8.39 -1.80 -9.84
C GLY A 76 -9.89 -2.08 -9.68
N GLU A 77 -10.55 -2.61 -10.72
CA GLU A 77 -11.99 -2.90 -10.69
C GLU A 77 -12.31 -4.03 -9.70
N VAL A 78 -13.35 -3.84 -8.87
CA VAL A 78 -13.79 -4.84 -7.89
C VAL A 78 -14.58 -5.94 -8.59
N ILE A 79 -14.12 -7.18 -8.46
CA ILE A 79 -14.77 -8.39 -9.00
C ILE A 79 -15.72 -9.02 -7.95
N TYR A 80 -15.33 -8.97 -6.67
CA TYR A 80 -16.11 -9.48 -5.54
C TYR A 80 -15.72 -8.73 -4.26
N GLN A 81 -16.69 -8.53 -3.38
CA GLN A 81 -16.47 -7.90 -2.08
C GLN A 81 -17.43 -8.47 -1.03
N ASN A 82 -16.94 -8.52 0.20
CA ASN A 82 -17.72 -8.93 1.38
C ASN A 82 -17.15 -8.24 2.62
N ASN A 83 -17.92 -7.38 3.27
CA ASN A 83 -17.50 -6.57 4.43
C ASN A 83 -16.19 -5.80 4.19
N GLU A 84 -15.92 -5.43 2.94
CA GLU A 84 -14.64 -4.86 2.48
C GLU A 84 -14.29 -3.53 3.16
N ASN A 85 -15.29 -2.84 3.70
CA ASN A 85 -15.15 -1.56 4.40
C ASN A 85 -15.11 -1.70 5.95
N GLU A 86 -15.14 -2.93 6.49
CA GLU A 86 -14.95 -3.16 7.91
C GLU A 86 -13.47 -3.04 8.29
N ALA A 87 -13.16 -2.22 9.29
CA ALA A 87 -11.79 -2.04 9.77
C ALA A 87 -11.42 -3.16 10.73
N VAL A 88 -10.52 -4.03 10.31
CA VAL A 88 -9.99 -5.15 11.10
C VAL A 88 -8.47 -5.11 11.16
N ALA A 89 -7.86 -5.85 12.08
CA ALA A 89 -6.42 -5.97 12.14
C ALA A 89 -5.90 -6.78 10.95
N PRO A 90 -4.98 -6.24 10.14
CA PRO A 90 -4.37 -6.97 9.02
C PRO A 90 -3.18 -7.83 9.46
N ALA A 91 -2.73 -7.70 10.69
CA ALA A 91 -1.51 -8.30 11.20
C ALA A 91 -0.32 -8.00 10.27
N SER A 92 0.52 -8.99 9.98
CA SER A 92 1.71 -8.83 9.13
C SER A 92 1.44 -8.45 7.67
N MET A 93 0.18 -8.34 7.21
CA MET A 93 -0.09 -7.71 5.91
C MET A 93 0.30 -6.21 5.91
N SER A 94 0.38 -5.58 7.09
CA SER A 94 0.94 -4.23 7.28
C SER A 94 2.34 -4.06 6.70
N LYS A 95 3.15 -5.14 6.65
CA LYS A 95 4.49 -5.14 6.07
C LYS A 95 4.53 -4.82 4.58
N MET A 96 3.40 -4.89 3.88
CA MET A 96 3.31 -4.39 2.51
C MET A 96 3.56 -2.88 2.43
N MET A 97 3.11 -2.10 3.44
CA MET A 97 3.43 -0.67 3.52
C MET A 97 4.91 -0.46 3.87
N THR A 98 5.47 -1.30 4.74
CA THR A 98 6.91 -1.26 5.04
C THR A 98 7.73 -1.54 3.78
N ALA A 99 7.36 -2.58 3.01
CA ALA A 99 7.99 -2.90 1.74
C ALA A 99 7.85 -1.76 0.72
N TYR A 100 6.67 -1.15 0.62
CA TYR A 100 6.41 -0.01 -0.26
C TYR A 100 7.38 1.15 0.02
N LEU A 101 7.50 1.57 1.28
CA LEU A 101 8.36 2.69 1.67
C LEU A 101 9.86 2.39 1.50
N VAL A 102 10.28 1.13 1.69
CA VAL A 102 11.65 0.70 1.41
C VAL A 102 11.94 0.79 -0.09
N LEU A 103 11.05 0.23 -0.94
CA LEU A 103 11.19 0.31 -2.40
C LEU A 103 11.15 1.75 -2.90
N GLU A 104 10.24 2.56 -2.38
CA GLU A 104 10.20 4.00 -2.69
C GLU A 104 11.52 4.70 -2.33
N SER A 105 12.10 4.36 -1.19
CA SER A 105 13.38 4.94 -0.76
C SER A 105 14.54 4.50 -1.66
N ILE A 106 14.50 3.26 -2.17
CA ILE A 106 15.48 2.73 -3.13
C ILE A 106 15.32 3.43 -4.49
N HIS A 107 14.12 3.52 -5.03
CA HIS A 107 13.85 4.19 -6.30
C HIS A 107 14.20 5.68 -6.28
N ASN A 108 14.08 6.32 -5.11
CA ASN A 108 14.47 7.71 -4.89
C ASN A 108 15.99 7.88 -4.62
N GLY A 109 16.79 6.82 -4.65
CA GLY A 109 18.23 6.85 -4.41
C GLY A 109 18.64 7.20 -2.97
N LYS A 110 17.71 7.13 -1.99
CA LYS A 110 17.98 7.41 -0.59
C LYS A 110 18.52 6.19 0.17
N VAL A 111 18.22 5.02 -0.33
CA VAL A 111 18.61 3.70 0.22
C VAL A 111 19.03 2.82 -0.94
N HIS A 112 20.00 1.92 -0.72
CA HIS A 112 20.45 0.96 -1.74
C HIS A 112 20.35 -0.47 -1.18
N TRP A 113 20.21 -1.45 -2.07
CA TRP A 113 20.07 -2.85 -1.66
C TRP A 113 21.22 -3.36 -0.80
N GLU A 114 22.43 -2.90 -1.08
CA GLU A 114 23.66 -3.33 -0.40
C GLU A 114 24.04 -2.42 0.78
N ASP A 115 23.22 -1.43 1.12
CA ASP A 115 23.49 -0.58 2.29
C ASP A 115 23.58 -1.41 3.57
N PRO A 116 24.63 -1.21 4.39
CA PRO A 116 24.77 -1.90 5.66
C PRO A 116 23.81 -1.32 6.70
N VAL A 117 22.97 -2.16 7.26
CA VAL A 117 22.03 -1.83 8.32
C VAL A 117 22.56 -2.40 9.64
N LYS A 118 22.93 -1.54 10.56
CA LYS A 118 23.33 -1.94 11.91
C LYS A 118 22.08 -2.24 12.75
N ILE A 119 22.02 -3.45 13.30
CA ILE A 119 20.86 -3.93 14.05
C ILE A 119 20.85 -3.31 15.46
N SER A 120 19.74 -2.64 15.79
CA SER A 120 19.50 -2.07 17.11
C SER A 120 19.10 -3.15 18.12
N ALA A 121 19.22 -2.85 19.41
CA ALA A 121 18.70 -3.72 20.46
C ALA A 121 17.18 -3.90 20.35
N LYS A 122 16.43 -2.84 19.97
CA LYS A 122 15.00 -2.89 19.75
C LYS A 122 14.64 -3.87 18.64
N SER A 123 15.28 -3.73 17.48
CA SER A 123 15.06 -4.63 16.35
C SER A 123 15.37 -6.08 16.71
N ALA A 124 16.55 -6.36 17.30
CA ALA A 124 16.95 -7.72 17.68
C ALA A 124 15.99 -8.39 18.68
N GLN A 125 15.39 -7.62 19.59
CA GLN A 125 14.46 -8.10 20.63
C GLN A 125 13.00 -8.17 20.17
N THR A 126 12.68 -7.74 18.93
CA THR A 126 11.29 -7.75 18.44
C THR A 126 10.72 -9.18 18.45
N GLU A 127 9.53 -9.30 19.02
CA GLU A 127 8.83 -10.58 19.24
C GLU A 127 8.20 -11.14 17.94
N GLY A 128 7.75 -12.39 18.02
CA GLY A 128 7.03 -13.10 16.94
C GLY A 128 7.97 -13.67 15.87
N ALA A 129 7.53 -13.67 14.60
CA ALA A 129 8.32 -14.16 13.47
C ALA A 129 9.60 -13.33 13.32
N LYS A 130 10.76 -13.97 13.27
CA LYS A 130 12.07 -13.28 13.23
C LYS A 130 13.17 -14.17 12.67
N ILE A 131 14.18 -13.55 12.09
CA ILE A 131 15.44 -14.22 11.74
C ILE A 131 16.44 -14.13 12.90
N PRO A 132 17.43 -15.05 13.01
CA PRO A 132 18.44 -15.03 14.06
C PRO A 132 19.44 -13.90 13.81
N MET A 133 19.23 -12.74 14.42
CA MET A 133 20.16 -11.61 14.42
C MET A 133 20.22 -10.98 15.81
N GLN A 134 21.37 -10.43 16.16
CA GLN A 134 21.66 -9.82 17.45
C GLN A 134 21.91 -8.32 17.34
N ALA A 135 21.81 -7.60 18.44
CA ALA A 135 22.21 -6.20 18.49
C ALA A 135 23.67 -6.02 18.06
N ASN A 136 23.93 -5.02 17.24
CA ASN A 136 25.19 -4.69 16.58
C ASN A 136 25.58 -5.59 15.39
N ASP A 137 24.83 -6.63 15.04
CA ASP A 137 24.99 -7.27 13.74
C ASP A 137 24.81 -6.26 12.62
N THR A 138 25.35 -6.59 11.44
CA THR A 138 25.18 -5.78 10.24
C THR A 138 24.66 -6.67 9.13
N LEU A 139 23.47 -6.33 8.61
CA LEU A 139 22.83 -7.01 7.48
C LEU A 139 22.65 -6.00 6.33
N THR A 140 22.49 -6.48 5.11
CA THR A 140 22.12 -5.60 4.00
C THR A 140 20.61 -5.28 4.02
N VAL A 141 20.22 -4.17 3.40
CA VAL A 141 18.79 -3.86 3.13
C VAL A 141 18.13 -5.03 2.40
N LYS A 142 18.83 -5.65 1.45
CA LYS A 142 18.36 -6.79 0.67
C LYS A 142 18.05 -8.01 1.56
N ASP A 143 18.97 -8.39 2.46
CA ASP A 143 18.74 -9.50 3.38
C ASP A 143 17.52 -9.26 4.27
N LEU A 144 17.43 -8.05 4.84
CA LEU A 144 16.29 -7.66 5.68
C LEU A 144 14.98 -7.63 4.91
N TYR A 145 15.00 -7.18 3.64
CA TYR A 145 13.81 -7.13 2.78
C TYR A 145 13.33 -8.54 2.40
N HIS A 146 14.25 -9.46 2.07
CA HIS A 146 13.91 -10.86 1.82
C HIS A 146 13.32 -11.52 3.09
N ALA A 147 13.92 -11.30 4.25
CA ALA A 147 13.39 -11.81 5.51
C ALA A 147 12.00 -11.20 5.85
N LEU A 148 11.78 -9.90 5.57
CA LEU A 148 10.51 -9.21 5.73
C LEU A 148 9.40 -9.88 4.92
N MET A 149 9.64 -10.12 3.64
CA MET A 149 8.59 -10.54 2.72
C MET A 149 8.41 -12.06 2.68
N ILE A 150 9.47 -12.84 2.78
CA ILE A 150 9.44 -14.31 2.70
C ILE A 150 9.06 -14.93 4.04
N GLU A 151 9.85 -14.69 5.09
CA GLU A 151 9.66 -15.23 6.44
C GLU A 151 8.66 -14.43 7.29
N SER A 152 8.30 -13.22 6.83
CA SER A 152 7.49 -12.29 7.61
C SER A 152 8.20 -11.75 8.87
N ALA A 153 9.52 -11.66 8.86
CA ALA A 153 10.33 -11.30 10.01
C ALA A 153 9.99 -9.91 10.57
N ASN A 154 9.56 -9.84 11.83
CA ASN A 154 9.19 -8.60 12.52
C ASN A 154 10.43 -7.76 12.85
N ASN A 155 11.50 -8.42 13.27
CA ASN A 155 12.77 -7.76 13.56
C ASN A 155 13.37 -7.10 12.31
N SER A 156 13.22 -7.69 11.14
CA SER A 156 13.61 -7.06 9.87
C SER A 156 12.75 -5.84 9.54
N ALA A 157 11.45 -5.88 9.85
CA ALA A 157 10.57 -4.72 9.66
C ALA A 157 11.04 -3.50 10.48
N VAL A 158 11.37 -3.73 11.76
CA VAL A 158 11.88 -2.68 12.66
C VAL A 158 13.24 -2.16 12.18
N ALA A 159 14.17 -3.05 11.80
CA ALA A 159 15.50 -2.65 11.30
C ALA A 159 15.40 -1.78 10.03
N LEU A 160 14.57 -2.17 9.06
CA LEU A 160 14.34 -1.40 7.86
C LEU A 160 13.68 -0.04 8.16
N ALA A 161 12.70 -0.02 9.07
CA ALA A 161 12.04 1.21 9.50
C ALA A 161 13.04 2.20 10.13
N GLU A 162 13.92 1.71 11.01
CA GLU A 162 14.98 2.51 11.63
C GLU A 162 16.00 3.00 10.60
N HIS A 163 16.35 2.17 9.62
CA HIS A 163 17.28 2.56 8.56
C HIS A 163 16.72 3.67 7.68
N VAL A 164 15.47 3.54 7.23
CA VAL A 164 14.82 4.50 6.34
C VAL A 164 14.51 5.82 7.06
N ALA A 165 14.00 5.79 8.30
CA ALA A 165 13.45 6.95 8.99
C ALA A 165 14.14 7.30 10.32
N LYS A 166 15.29 6.69 10.65
CA LYS A 166 16.06 6.84 11.88
C LYS A 166 15.39 6.25 13.12
N THR A 167 14.06 6.23 13.17
CA THR A 167 13.29 5.59 14.25
C THR A 167 12.03 4.95 13.66
N GLU A 168 11.56 3.86 14.25
CA GLU A 168 10.29 3.27 13.87
C GLU A 168 9.12 4.24 14.05
N LYS A 169 9.15 5.12 15.06
CA LYS A 169 8.14 6.17 15.26
C LYS A 169 8.02 7.10 14.05
N ASN A 170 9.14 7.58 13.52
CA ASN A 170 9.14 8.41 12.31
C ASN A 170 8.66 7.61 11.10
N PHE A 171 9.03 6.33 11.01
CA PHE A 171 8.59 5.45 9.94
C PHE A 171 7.07 5.26 9.95
N VAL A 172 6.47 5.08 11.12
CA VAL A 172 5.01 5.00 11.29
C VAL A 172 4.32 6.28 10.83
N GLN A 173 4.91 7.45 11.05
CA GLN A 173 4.40 8.71 10.49
C GLN A 173 4.39 8.65 8.94
N LEU A 174 5.51 8.21 8.34
CA LEU A 174 5.58 8.03 6.89
C LEU A 174 4.56 7.00 6.37
N MET A 175 4.34 5.89 7.09
CA MET A 175 3.30 4.90 6.72
C MET A 175 1.90 5.54 6.67
N ASN A 176 1.54 6.33 7.69
CA ASN A 176 0.24 6.97 7.75
C ASN A 176 0.11 8.14 6.75
N GLU A 177 1.19 8.85 6.43
CA GLU A 177 1.22 9.85 5.36
C GLU A 177 1.08 9.17 3.99
N LYS A 178 1.79 8.06 3.76
CA LYS A 178 1.67 7.27 2.52
C LYS A 178 0.27 6.70 2.34
N ALA A 179 -0.37 6.23 3.41
CA ALA A 179 -1.75 5.76 3.35
C ALA A 179 -2.70 6.83 2.79
N LYS A 180 -2.54 8.09 3.21
CA LYS A 180 -3.30 9.21 2.66
C LYS A 180 -2.96 9.50 1.19
N GLN A 181 -1.66 9.45 0.82
CA GLN A 181 -1.22 9.66 -0.57
C GLN A 181 -1.74 8.56 -1.51
N LEU A 182 -1.89 7.33 -1.02
CA LEU A 182 -2.49 6.21 -1.73
C LEU A 182 -4.03 6.23 -1.64
N GLU A 183 -4.63 7.30 -1.09
CA GLU A 183 -6.07 7.45 -0.95
C GLU A 183 -6.75 6.29 -0.20
N MET A 184 -6.04 5.69 0.77
CA MET A 184 -6.64 4.72 1.68
C MET A 184 -7.67 5.41 2.58
N SER A 185 -8.63 4.66 3.11
CA SER A 185 -9.69 5.24 3.95
C SER A 185 -9.16 5.79 5.27
N ASP A 186 -9.95 6.65 5.94
CA ASP A 186 -9.59 7.18 7.28
C ASP A 186 -9.44 6.07 8.34
N LYS A 187 -9.94 4.86 8.03
CA LYS A 187 -9.84 3.68 8.88
C LYS A 187 -8.46 3.02 8.83
N ALA A 188 -7.67 3.28 7.78
CA ALA A 188 -6.30 2.81 7.67
C ALA A 188 -5.41 3.57 8.66
N LYS A 189 -4.95 2.87 9.71
CA LYS A 189 -4.10 3.42 10.77
C LYS A 189 -2.98 2.44 11.06
N PHE A 190 -1.74 2.83 10.75
CA PHE A 190 -0.56 2.04 11.03
C PHE A 190 -0.03 2.37 12.44
N ALA A 191 0.19 1.35 13.28
CA ALA A 191 0.71 1.47 14.63
C ALA A 191 2.24 1.24 14.67
N ASN A 192 2.75 0.30 13.86
CA ASN A 192 4.18 -0.03 13.77
C ASN A 192 4.53 -0.62 12.40
N ALA A 193 5.81 -0.89 12.16
CA ALA A 193 6.32 -1.42 10.89
C ALA A 193 6.00 -2.90 10.65
N SER A 194 5.68 -3.66 11.70
CA SER A 194 5.52 -5.13 11.63
C SER A 194 4.07 -5.60 11.54
N GLY A 195 3.11 -4.82 12.07
CA GLY A 195 1.72 -5.19 12.25
C GLY A 195 1.46 -6.07 13.48
N LEU A 196 2.41 -6.14 14.42
CA LEU A 196 2.17 -6.73 15.74
C LEU A 196 1.20 -5.86 16.55
N GLN A 197 0.54 -6.47 17.51
CA GLN A 197 -0.17 -5.73 18.55
C GLN A 197 0.86 -5.17 19.54
N GLU A 198 0.73 -3.90 19.88
CA GLU A 198 1.57 -3.23 20.86
C GLU A 198 1.20 -3.67 22.29
N PRO A 199 2.12 -3.53 23.28
CA PRO A 199 1.83 -3.91 24.66
C PRO A 199 0.64 -3.18 25.30
N ASP A 200 0.30 -1.98 24.82
CA ASP A 200 -0.86 -1.20 25.26
C ASP A 200 -2.18 -1.64 24.60
N GLY A 201 -2.11 -2.68 23.76
CA GLY A 201 -3.26 -3.21 23.01
C GLY A 201 -3.55 -2.49 21.68
N SER A 202 -2.84 -1.40 21.36
CA SER A 202 -2.98 -0.75 20.05
C SER A 202 -2.43 -1.63 18.94
N GLU A 203 -3.03 -1.55 17.76
CA GLU A 203 -2.61 -2.32 16.59
C GLU A 203 -3.00 -1.60 15.29
N THR A 204 -2.33 -1.94 14.22
CA THR A 204 -2.71 -1.46 12.88
C THR A 204 -4.15 -1.91 12.56
N LYS A 205 -4.93 -1.00 11.96
CA LYS A 205 -6.27 -1.29 11.43
C LYS A 205 -6.32 -0.89 9.96
N MET A 206 -6.94 -1.73 9.15
CA MET A 206 -7.23 -1.46 7.74
C MET A 206 -8.52 -2.17 7.33
N THR A 207 -9.18 -1.67 6.31
CA THR A 207 -10.26 -2.39 5.63
C THR A 207 -9.68 -3.35 4.59
N ALA A 208 -10.44 -4.34 4.13
CA ALA A 208 -9.98 -5.21 3.03
C ALA A 208 -9.79 -4.39 1.73
N ALA A 209 -10.61 -3.37 1.51
CA ALA A 209 -10.43 -2.42 0.40
C ALA A 209 -9.12 -1.62 0.50
N ASP A 210 -8.74 -1.17 1.70
CA ASP A 210 -7.44 -0.50 1.92
C ASP A 210 -6.26 -1.43 1.63
N VAL A 211 -6.35 -2.68 2.10
CA VAL A 211 -5.30 -3.69 1.86
C VAL A 211 -5.17 -4.00 0.37
N ALA A 212 -6.31 -4.13 -0.35
CA ALA A 212 -6.30 -4.34 -1.80
C ALA A 212 -5.71 -3.15 -2.55
N LYS A 213 -6.05 -1.93 -2.15
CA LYS A 213 -5.50 -0.70 -2.72
C LYS A 213 -3.99 -0.61 -2.49
N LEU A 214 -3.52 -0.90 -1.27
CA LEU A 214 -2.08 -0.95 -0.98
C LEU A 214 -1.36 -1.99 -1.84
N ALA A 215 -1.92 -3.19 -1.97
CA ALA A 215 -1.34 -4.26 -2.80
C ALA A 215 -1.32 -3.87 -4.29
N TYR A 216 -2.38 -3.21 -4.78
CA TYR A 216 -2.46 -2.71 -6.14
C TYR A 216 -1.34 -1.71 -6.44
N HIS A 217 -1.18 -0.69 -5.59
CA HIS A 217 -0.11 0.29 -5.75
C HIS A 217 1.27 -0.35 -5.62
N LEU A 218 1.46 -1.25 -4.65
CA LEU A 218 2.75 -1.92 -4.45
C LEU A 218 3.19 -2.70 -5.70
N ILE A 219 2.27 -3.43 -6.34
CA ILE A 219 2.57 -4.19 -7.56
C ILE A 219 2.72 -3.28 -8.78
N LYS A 220 1.90 -2.22 -8.87
CA LYS A 220 1.92 -1.27 -9.99
C LYS A 220 3.17 -0.40 -10.00
N ASP A 221 3.52 0.16 -8.84
CA ASP A 221 4.61 1.13 -8.71
C ASP A 221 5.97 0.44 -8.58
N TYR A 222 5.99 -0.79 -7.99
CA TYR A 222 7.20 -1.57 -7.70
C TYR A 222 7.01 -3.04 -8.05
N PRO A 223 6.86 -3.41 -9.33
CA PRO A 223 6.57 -4.78 -9.77
C PRO A 223 7.64 -5.80 -9.36
N GLU A 224 8.87 -5.37 -9.07
CA GLU A 224 9.96 -6.19 -8.56
C GLU A 224 9.66 -6.85 -7.20
N ILE A 225 8.62 -6.39 -6.47
CA ILE A 225 8.14 -7.10 -5.28
C ILE A 225 7.81 -8.56 -5.57
N LEU A 226 7.32 -8.84 -6.78
CA LEU A 226 6.96 -10.19 -7.19
C LEU A 226 8.18 -11.09 -7.37
N GLU A 227 9.37 -10.53 -7.66
CA GLU A 227 10.62 -11.29 -7.74
C GLU A 227 11.03 -11.88 -6.39
N VAL A 228 10.53 -11.31 -5.28
CA VAL A 228 10.78 -11.81 -3.93
C VAL A 228 9.63 -12.67 -3.41
N THR A 229 8.38 -12.24 -3.64
CA THR A 229 7.21 -12.91 -3.04
C THR A 229 6.85 -14.24 -3.69
N HIS A 230 7.31 -14.53 -4.93
CA HIS A 230 7.13 -15.84 -5.56
C HIS A 230 8.11 -16.90 -5.03
N LEU A 231 9.15 -16.50 -4.30
CA LEU A 231 10.15 -17.43 -3.78
C LEU A 231 9.58 -18.26 -2.62
N ARG A 232 9.71 -19.58 -2.73
CA ARG A 232 9.38 -20.49 -1.62
C ARG A 232 10.42 -20.45 -0.50
N GLN A 233 11.66 -20.25 -0.87
CA GLN A 233 12.82 -20.18 0.02
C GLN A 233 13.85 -19.22 -0.57
N SER A 234 14.62 -18.59 0.30
CA SER A 234 15.80 -17.80 -0.08
C SER A 234 16.88 -17.98 0.98
N GLN A 235 18.14 -17.91 0.58
CA GLN A 235 19.28 -17.88 1.49
C GLN A 235 19.77 -16.43 1.58
N LEU A 236 19.85 -15.90 2.80
CA LEU A 236 20.40 -14.57 3.07
C LEU A 236 21.92 -14.63 3.01
N ALA A 237 22.56 -13.54 2.58
CA ALA A 237 24.02 -13.42 2.65
C ALA A 237 24.52 -13.41 4.09
N PHE A 238 23.72 -12.87 5.01
CA PHE A 238 24.00 -12.89 6.44
C PHE A 238 23.97 -14.33 6.99
N ASN A 239 25.14 -14.84 7.37
CA ASN A 239 25.32 -16.15 8.00
C ASN A 239 24.66 -17.34 7.28
N ASN A 240 24.38 -17.22 5.98
CA ASN A 240 23.67 -18.22 5.17
C ASN A 240 22.31 -18.64 5.77
N VAL A 241 21.63 -17.72 6.47
CA VAL A 241 20.30 -17.98 7.04
C VAL A 241 19.30 -18.28 5.93
N ASN A 242 18.61 -19.42 6.05
CA ASN A 242 17.53 -19.77 5.13
C ASN A 242 16.22 -19.21 5.65
N VAL A 243 15.49 -18.51 4.78
CA VAL A 243 14.12 -18.02 5.02
C VAL A 243 13.14 -18.80 4.16
N THR A 244 11.98 -19.13 4.73
CA THR A 244 10.94 -19.94 4.07
C THR A 244 9.64 -19.16 3.98
N SER A 245 9.02 -19.18 2.80
CA SER A 245 7.78 -18.45 2.55
C SER A 245 6.62 -18.94 3.41
N THR A 246 5.92 -17.99 3.99
CA THR A 246 4.68 -18.23 4.73
C THR A 246 3.47 -18.47 3.80
N ASN A 247 3.63 -18.25 2.49
CA ASN A 247 2.61 -18.48 1.47
C ASN A 247 2.61 -19.96 1.01
N GLU A 248 1.72 -20.78 1.60
CA GLU A 248 1.62 -22.19 1.25
C GLU A 248 1.06 -22.46 -0.15
N MET A 249 0.40 -21.48 -0.77
CA MET A 249 -0.12 -21.59 -2.14
C MET A 249 1.00 -21.67 -3.19
N LEU A 250 2.24 -21.25 -2.89
CA LEU A 250 3.39 -21.41 -3.78
C LEU A 250 3.82 -22.88 -3.95
N ASN A 251 3.33 -23.78 -3.11
CA ASN A 251 3.68 -25.20 -3.19
C ASN A 251 2.85 -25.94 -4.23
N LYS A 252 3.39 -26.10 -5.44
CA LYS A 252 2.73 -26.83 -6.56
C LYS A 252 2.32 -28.26 -6.24
N ASN A 253 2.94 -28.90 -5.23
CA ASN A 253 2.58 -30.25 -4.79
C ASN A 253 1.34 -30.25 -3.89
N ASN A 254 0.98 -29.13 -3.28
CA ASN A 254 -0.25 -29.00 -2.49
C ASN A 254 -1.43 -28.60 -3.39
N LYS A 255 -2.00 -29.60 -4.08
CA LYS A 255 -3.10 -29.39 -5.04
C LYS A 255 -4.36 -28.77 -4.44
N ALA A 256 -4.54 -28.87 -3.11
CA ALA A 256 -5.69 -28.27 -2.43
C ALA A 256 -5.57 -26.74 -2.29
N LEU A 257 -4.35 -26.22 -2.26
CA LEU A 257 -4.10 -24.79 -2.07
C LEU A 257 -3.53 -24.11 -3.32
N TYR A 258 -2.72 -24.82 -4.10
CA TYR A 258 -2.08 -24.25 -5.28
C TYR A 258 -3.10 -23.75 -6.30
N ILE A 259 -2.87 -22.57 -6.82
CA ILE A 259 -3.51 -22.04 -8.02
C ILE A 259 -2.43 -21.61 -9.01
N GLU A 260 -2.67 -21.84 -10.30
CA GLU A 260 -1.73 -21.46 -11.34
C GLU A 260 -1.53 -19.95 -11.38
N GLY A 261 -0.27 -19.55 -11.55
CA GLY A 261 0.10 -18.14 -11.65
C GLY A 261 0.24 -17.41 -10.32
N ILE A 262 0.03 -18.08 -9.15
CA ILE A 262 0.25 -17.49 -7.83
C ILE A 262 1.72 -17.11 -7.66
N ASP A 263 1.99 -15.84 -7.33
CA ASP A 263 3.35 -15.28 -7.18
C ASP A 263 3.50 -14.30 -6.00
N GLY A 264 2.48 -14.16 -5.17
CA GLY A 264 2.51 -13.29 -4.00
C GLY A 264 1.25 -13.40 -3.14
N LEU A 265 1.06 -12.60 -2.14
CA LEU A 265 1.87 -11.44 -1.75
C LEU A 265 2.30 -11.54 -0.28
N LYS A 266 1.34 -11.50 0.68
CA LYS A 266 1.66 -11.44 2.12
C LYS A 266 0.61 -12.09 3.00
N THR A 267 1.07 -12.92 3.96
CA THR A 267 0.22 -13.49 5.03
C THR A 267 0.22 -12.60 6.26
N GLY A 268 -0.84 -12.71 7.08
CA GLY A 268 -0.95 -12.09 8.39
C GLY A 268 -1.57 -13.04 9.42
N PHE A 269 -1.14 -12.93 10.68
CA PHE A 269 -1.76 -13.60 11.81
C PHE A 269 -1.41 -12.86 13.11
N THR A 270 -2.40 -12.57 13.91
CA THR A 270 -2.38 -12.32 15.35
C THR A 270 -3.66 -12.91 15.93
N ASP A 271 -3.73 -13.09 17.24
CA ASP A 271 -4.94 -13.61 17.90
C ASP A 271 -6.15 -12.71 17.64
N SER A 272 -5.97 -11.39 17.59
CA SER A 272 -7.03 -10.42 17.29
C SER A 272 -7.44 -10.42 15.81
N ALA A 273 -6.47 -10.54 14.89
CA ALA A 273 -6.71 -10.52 13.46
C ALA A 273 -7.35 -11.81 12.94
N GLY A 274 -7.02 -12.96 13.53
CA GLY A 274 -7.20 -14.25 12.89
C GLY A 274 -6.23 -14.46 11.73
N TYR A 275 -6.49 -15.41 10.87
CA TYR A 275 -5.62 -15.70 9.73
C TYR A 275 -6.02 -14.87 8.51
N CYS A 276 -5.07 -14.13 7.98
CA CYS A 276 -5.24 -13.19 6.87
C CYS A 276 -4.27 -13.52 5.73
N PHE A 277 -4.67 -13.22 4.50
CA PHE A 277 -3.80 -13.34 3.32
C PHE A 277 -4.18 -12.33 2.25
N THR A 278 -3.17 -11.66 1.72
CA THR A 278 -3.24 -10.95 0.44
C THR A 278 -2.53 -11.80 -0.59
N GLY A 279 -3.27 -12.31 -1.57
CA GLY A 279 -2.76 -13.12 -2.67
C GLY A 279 -2.78 -12.35 -3.99
N THR A 280 -1.84 -12.66 -4.89
CA THR A 280 -1.90 -12.23 -6.29
C THR A 280 -1.48 -13.36 -7.19
N ALA A 281 -2.17 -13.48 -8.33
CA ALA A 281 -1.90 -14.50 -9.35
C ALA A 281 -2.10 -13.91 -10.74
N LYS A 282 -1.34 -14.41 -11.74
CA LYS A 282 -1.48 -14.03 -13.14
C LYS A 282 -1.74 -15.27 -14.00
N GLN A 283 -2.81 -15.24 -14.80
CA GLN A 283 -3.12 -16.25 -15.82
C GLN A 283 -3.34 -15.56 -17.17
N GLY A 284 -2.54 -15.90 -18.17
CA GLY A 284 -2.50 -15.16 -19.44
C GLY A 284 -2.15 -13.69 -19.19
N ASP A 285 -2.98 -12.79 -19.68
CA ASP A 285 -2.81 -11.34 -19.46
C ASP A 285 -3.52 -10.83 -18.19
N ASN A 286 -4.38 -11.66 -17.58
CA ASN A 286 -5.18 -11.29 -16.43
C ASN A 286 -4.42 -11.51 -15.12
N ARG A 287 -4.28 -10.45 -14.31
CA ARG A 287 -3.76 -10.51 -12.94
C ARG A 287 -4.86 -10.10 -11.97
N VAL A 288 -4.98 -10.83 -10.88
CA VAL A 288 -5.91 -10.52 -9.80
C VAL A 288 -5.18 -10.30 -8.48
N ILE A 289 -5.76 -9.48 -7.60
CA ILE A 289 -5.32 -9.28 -6.22
C ILE A 289 -6.49 -9.64 -5.31
N THR A 290 -6.26 -10.56 -4.39
CA THR A 290 -7.25 -11.05 -3.43
C THR A 290 -6.84 -10.64 -2.02
N VAL A 291 -7.80 -10.24 -1.20
CA VAL A 291 -7.61 -10.02 0.24
C VAL A 291 -8.63 -10.85 0.98
N VAL A 292 -8.17 -11.67 1.92
CA VAL A 292 -9.01 -12.45 2.83
C VAL A 292 -8.55 -12.17 4.25
N MET A 293 -9.44 -11.69 5.12
CA MET A 293 -9.12 -11.26 6.48
C MET A 293 -9.98 -11.99 7.51
N GLY A 294 -9.35 -12.42 8.60
CA GLY A 294 -10.06 -12.92 9.78
C GLY A 294 -10.65 -14.32 9.62
N THR A 295 -9.99 -15.22 8.88
CA THR A 295 -10.40 -16.64 8.85
C THR A 295 -10.00 -17.37 10.13
N LYS A 296 -10.68 -18.50 10.40
CA LYS A 296 -10.52 -19.26 11.65
C LYS A 296 -9.30 -20.18 11.69
N SER A 297 -8.63 -20.43 10.55
CA SER A 297 -7.46 -21.30 10.52
C SER A 297 -6.44 -20.90 9.46
N LYS A 298 -5.20 -21.36 9.68
CA LYS A 298 -4.07 -21.15 8.76
C LYS A 298 -4.37 -21.62 7.33
N THR A 299 -5.00 -22.77 7.17
CA THR A 299 -5.34 -23.33 5.85
C THR A 299 -6.50 -22.55 5.22
N LYS A 300 -7.46 -22.12 6.02
CA LYS A 300 -8.69 -21.50 5.53
C LYS A 300 -8.45 -20.21 4.78
N ARG A 301 -7.50 -19.36 5.21
CA ARG A 301 -7.14 -18.15 4.46
C ARG A 301 -6.73 -18.45 3.01
N PHE A 302 -6.09 -19.60 2.76
CA PHE A 302 -5.67 -19.99 1.43
C PHE A 302 -6.79 -20.67 0.62
N THR A 303 -7.63 -21.51 1.26
CA THR A 303 -8.77 -22.10 0.56
C THR A 303 -9.81 -21.07 0.16
N GLU A 304 -10.07 -20.07 1.00
CA GLU A 304 -10.96 -18.96 0.66
C GLU A 304 -10.38 -18.08 -0.45
N THR A 305 -9.06 -17.82 -0.43
CA THR A 305 -8.36 -17.14 -1.51
C THR A 305 -8.45 -17.91 -2.82
N ASN A 306 -8.27 -19.25 -2.80
CA ASN A 306 -8.37 -20.08 -4.00
C ASN A 306 -9.77 -20.00 -4.62
N LYS A 307 -10.84 -20.05 -3.80
CA LYS A 307 -12.23 -19.87 -4.29
C LYS A 307 -12.40 -18.53 -5.01
N LEU A 308 -11.91 -17.42 -4.43
CA LEU A 308 -12.01 -16.08 -5.02
C LEU A 308 -11.22 -15.99 -6.34
N MET A 309 -9.98 -16.46 -6.36
CA MET A 309 -9.15 -16.43 -7.56
C MET A 309 -9.75 -17.29 -8.68
N SER A 310 -10.24 -18.50 -8.34
CA SER A 310 -10.89 -19.37 -9.31
C SER A 310 -12.15 -18.72 -9.90
N TYR A 311 -12.95 -18.06 -9.06
CA TYR A 311 -14.12 -17.30 -9.51
C TYR A 311 -13.72 -16.16 -10.45
N ALA A 312 -12.72 -15.36 -10.06
CA ALA A 312 -12.28 -14.23 -10.87
C ALA A 312 -11.72 -14.63 -12.22
N PHE A 313 -10.89 -15.68 -12.28
CA PHE A 313 -10.34 -16.16 -13.55
C PHE A 313 -11.41 -16.80 -14.47
N GLN A 314 -12.50 -17.34 -13.91
CA GLN A 314 -13.65 -17.76 -14.72
C GLN A 314 -14.40 -16.59 -15.37
N LEU A 315 -14.33 -15.39 -14.75
CA LEU A 315 -14.96 -14.18 -15.29
C LEU A 315 -14.07 -13.41 -16.26
N LEU A 316 -12.75 -13.56 -16.13
CA LEU A 316 -11.76 -12.80 -16.91
C LEU A 316 -11.26 -13.56 -18.16
N ASN A 317 -11.34 -14.90 -18.15
CA ASN A 317 -10.96 -15.78 -19.26
C ASN A 317 -12.19 -16.26 -20.02
#